data_8ed1aa346c39276d06a755472ff1f9b1
#
_entry.id   8ed1aa346c39276d06a755472ff1f9b1
#
_cell.length_a   1.000
_cell.length_b   1.000
_cell.length_c   1.000
_cell.angle_alpha   90.00
_cell.angle_beta   90.00
_cell.angle_gamma   90.00
#
_symmetry.space_group_name_H-M   'P 1'
#
loop_
_entity.id
_entity.type
_entity.pdbx_description
1 polymer ?
#
loop_
_entity_poly.entity_id
_entity_poly.type
_entity_poly.pdbx_seq_one_letter_code
_entity_poly.pdbx_strand_id
1 'polypeptide(L)'
;MTEDELYPTPDEYDEYTMKESTTYTPPKVWKWDQDEENRFSKINRPIAGQTHDKDLPVGEHPLQVYSLATPNGVKVTVMLEELLALGIDEAEYDAWLINIMEGDQFSSGFVGANPNSKIPALVDHSTASPTRVFESGAIVMYLAEKHGQFLPTDQSARAECLSWVFWQMASAPFLGGGFGHFYAYAPDRLEYPINRFTMEVKRQLDVLDRNLADREFICGDDYTIADIAIHPWYGALAMGMLYESGEFLDVGSYKNVQRWTKALQERPAVRRGQRVNRVWGDEAKRLPERHSASDLDS
;
A
#
# COMPACT_ATOMS: atom_id res chain seq x y z
N MET A 1 -16.16 -0.44 -36.04
CA MET A 1 -15.77 0.65 -35.13
C MET A 1 -14.31 0.97 -35.42
N THR A 2 -14.05 2.14 -35.92
CA THR A 2 -12.69 2.66 -36.11
C THR A 2 -12.15 3.15 -34.76
N GLU A 3 -10.83 3.27 -34.59
CA GLU A 3 -10.24 3.79 -33.35
C GLU A 3 -10.80 5.17 -32.93
N ASP A 4 -11.21 5.97 -33.89
CA ASP A 4 -11.82 7.30 -33.68
C ASP A 4 -13.25 7.24 -33.09
N GLU A 5 -13.92 6.07 -33.09
CA GLU A 5 -15.26 5.92 -32.50
C GLU A 5 -15.22 5.53 -31.01
N LEU A 6 -14.04 5.16 -30.47
CA LEU A 6 -13.87 4.71 -29.09
C LEU A 6 -13.47 5.83 -28.12
N TYR A 7 -12.90 6.91 -28.63
CA TYR A 7 -12.47 8.05 -27.82
C TYR A 7 -12.88 9.36 -28.50
N PRO A 8 -13.46 10.32 -27.75
CA PRO A 8 -13.78 11.62 -28.31
C PRO A 8 -12.53 12.30 -28.85
N THR A 9 -12.67 12.94 -30.00
CA THR A 9 -11.58 13.70 -30.61
C THR A 9 -11.20 14.92 -29.76
N PRO A 10 -9.96 15.43 -29.85
CA PRO A 10 -9.54 16.64 -29.11
C PRO A 10 -10.51 17.82 -29.25
N ASP A 11 -11.16 17.97 -30.40
CA ASP A 11 -12.11 19.05 -30.69
C ASP A 11 -13.45 18.88 -29.95
N GLU A 12 -13.84 17.66 -29.58
CA GLU A 12 -15.05 17.38 -28.77
C GLU A 12 -14.84 17.65 -27.28
N TYR A 13 -13.60 17.82 -26.82
CA TYR A 13 -13.27 18.29 -25.47
C TYR A 13 -13.29 19.81 -25.33
N ASP A 14 -13.42 20.57 -26.42
CA ASP A 14 -13.35 22.05 -26.43
C ASP A 14 -14.55 22.74 -25.75
N GLU A 15 -15.65 22.04 -25.42
CA GLU A 15 -16.70 22.59 -24.55
C GLU A 15 -16.31 22.65 -23.07
N TYR A 16 -15.27 21.93 -22.63
CA TYR A 16 -14.60 22.17 -21.37
C TYR A 16 -13.54 23.26 -21.58
N THR A 17 -13.95 24.52 -21.52
CA THR A 17 -13.03 25.66 -21.47
C THR A 17 -12.02 25.42 -20.35
N MET A 18 -10.84 24.92 -20.72
CA MET A 18 -9.67 24.98 -19.84
C MET A 18 -9.42 26.47 -19.59
N LYS A 19 -9.71 26.92 -18.35
CA LYS A 19 -9.23 28.24 -17.92
C LYS A 19 -7.73 28.21 -18.18
N GLU A 20 -7.25 29.13 -19.00
CA GLU A 20 -5.82 29.26 -19.26
C GLU A 20 -5.10 29.33 -17.92
N SER A 21 -4.44 28.26 -17.55
CA SER A 21 -3.52 28.25 -16.43
C SER A 21 -2.32 29.07 -16.83
N THR A 22 -2.17 30.24 -16.29
CA THR A 22 -1.13 31.22 -16.65
C THR A 22 0.29 30.81 -16.25
N THR A 23 0.49 29.62 -15.66
CA THR A 23 1.76 29.27 -14.99
C THR A 23 2.53 28.12 -15.61
N TYR A 24 1.93 27.21 -16.37
CA TYR A 24 2.65 26.07 -16.95
C TYR A 24 2.08 25.67 -18.31
N THR A 25 2.94 25.66 -19.32
CA THR A 25 2.65 25.10 -20.64
C THR A 25 3.39 23.77 -20.78
N PRO A 26 2.70 22.63 -20.89
CA PRO A 26 3.36 21.35 -21.07
C PRO A 26 4.23 21.31 -22.32
N PRO A 27 5.46 20.79 -22.26
CA PRO A 27 6.28 20.62 -23.44
C PRO A 27 5.68 19.55 -24.35
N LYS A 28 5.92 19.64 -25.67
CA LYS A 28 5.48 18.61 -26.64
C LYS A 28 6.00 17.21 -26.28
N VAL A 29 7.19 17.12 -25.72
CA VAL A 29 7.80 15.88 -25.19
C VAL A 29 8.39 16.21 -23.84
N TRP A 30 7.87 15.57 -22.79
CA TRP A 30 8.40 15.72 -21.44
C TRP A 30 9.79 15.08 -21.33
N LYS A 31 10.71 15.77 -20.68
CA LYS A 31 12.05 15.27 -20.35
C LYS A 31 12.24 15.32 -18.85
N TRP A 32 12.80 14.24 -18.31
CA TRP A 32 13.16 14.20 -16.91
C TRP A 32 14.39 15.08 -16.67
N ASP A 33 14.21 16.06 -15.81
CA ASP A 33 15.30 16.82 -15.24
C ASP A 33 15.43 16.40 -13.78
N GLN A 34 16.59 15.86 -13.41
CA GLN A 34 16.84 15.39 -12.07
C GLN A 34 17.18 16.59 -11.19
N ASP A 35 16.17 17.24 -10.64
CA ASP A 35 16.32 18.24 -9.59
C ASP A 35 16.79 17.54 -8.30
N GLU A 36 18.06 17.70 -7.93
CA GLU A 36 18.64 17.11 -6.71
C GLU A 36 17.99 17.65 -5.43
N GLU A 37 17.39 18.84 -5.48
CA GLU A 37 16.67 19.44 -4.34
C GLU A 37 15.25 18.86 -4.17
N ASN A 38 14.72 18.18 -5.20
CA ASN A 38 13.40 17.58 -5.11
C ASN A 38 13.44 16.31 -4.25
N ARG A 39 12.76 16.33 -3.10
CA ARG A 39 12.63 15.20 -2.18
C ARG A 39 12.22 13.88 -2.86
N PHE A 40 11.41 13.95 -3.92
CA PHE A 40 10.88 12.78 -4.61
C PHE A 40 11.78 12.27 -5.76
N SER A 41 12.80 13.02 -6.15
CA SER A 41 13.75 12.60 -7.19
C SER A 41 14.51 11.32 -6.79
N LYS A 42 14.70 11.10 -5.48
CA LYS A 42 15.39 9.92 -4.92
C LYS A 42 14.52 8.68 -4.81
N ILE A 43 13.20 8.81 -4.71
CA ILE A 43 12.27 7.70 -4.50
C ILE A 43 11.48 7.29 -5.74
N ASN A 44 11.52 8.12 -6.78
CA ASN A 44 10.87 7.89 -8.07
C ASN A 44 11.78 8.28 -9.23
N ARG A 45 11.66 7.56 -10.34
CA ARG A 45 12.38 7.85 -11.58
C ARG A 45 11.58 7.34 -12.78
N PRO A 46 11.69 7.97 -13.94
CA PRO A 46 10.96 7.55 -15.13
C PRO A 46 11.58 6.35 -15.87
N ILE A 47 12.69 5.82 -15.36
CA ILE A 47 13.45 4.72 -15.97
C ILE A 47 13.46 3.56 -14.99
N ALA A 48 13.02 2.38 -15.43
CA ALA A 48 13.10 1.14 -14.65
C ALA A 48 14.53 0.58 -14.62
N GLY A 49 14.75 -0.42 -13.76
CA GLY A 49 16.01 -1.13 -13.63
C GLY A 49 16.90 -0.60 -12.51
N GLN A 50 18.01 -1.29 -12.30
CA GLN A 50 18.94 -0.99 -11.21
C GLN A 50 19.78 0.26 -11.47
N THR A 51 20.23 0.90 -10.39
CA THR A 51 21.19 2.01 -10.42
C THR A 51 22.53 1.64 -9.85
N HIS A 52 22.58 0.60 -9.01
CA HIS A 52 23.80 0.14 -8.32
C HIS A 52 23.69 -1.34 -7.96
N ASP A 53 24.82 -1.95 -7.76
CA ASP A 53 24.92 -3.34 -7.32
C ASP A 53 24.88 -3.40 -5.79
N LYS A 54 23.92 -4.16 -5.28
CA LYS A 54 23.77 -4.51 -3.86
C LYS A 54 22.89 -5.73 -3.78
N ASP A 55 23.40 -6.82 -3.21
CA ASP A 55 22.62 -8.03 -2.99
C ASP A 55 21.61 -7.83 -1.85
N LEU A 56 20.50 -8.57 -1.91
CA LEU A 56 19.59 -8.65 -0.79
C LEU A 56 20.09 -9.63 0.25
N PRO A 57 20.01 -9.29 1.55
CA PRO A 57 20.29 -10.23 2.61
C PRO A 57 19.29 -11.39 2.61
N VAL A 58 19.70 -12.56 3.08
CA VAL A 58 18.86 -13.74 3.26
C VAL A 58 19.12 -14.27 4.67
N GLY A 59 18.06 -14.43 5.44
CA GLY A 59 18.12 -14.93 6.81
C GLY A 59 17.89 -16.44 6.91
N GLU A 60 17.45 -16.88 8.08
CA GLU A 60 17.29 -18.30 8.39
C GLU A 60 15.91 -18.84 7.94
N HIS A 61 14.89 -17.98 7.87
CA HIS A 61 13.53 -18.39 7.52
C HIS A 61 13.32 -18.48 6.01
N PRO A 62 12.43 -19.36 5.54
CA PRO A 62 12.13 -19.46 4.11
C PRO A 62 11.49 -18.20 3.50
N LEU A 63 10.69 -17.49 4.29
CA LEU A 63 10.00 -16.29 3.83
C LEU A 63 10.86 -15.06 4.10
N GLN A 64 11.33 -14.41 3.03
CA GLN A 64 12.16 -13.21 3.09
C GLN A 64 11.36 -12.00 2.61
N VAL A 65 11.06 -11.08 3.52
CA VAL A 65 10.29 -9.84 3.26
C VAL A 65 11.26 -8.67 3.16
N TYR A 66 11.19 -7.92 2.09
CA TYR A 66 11.98 -6.71 1.85
C TYR A 66 11.05 -5.52 1.80
N SER A 67 11.05 -4.69 2.86
CA SER A 67 9.98 -3.72 3.04
C SER A 67 10.38 -2.49 3.87
N LEU A 68 9.42 -1.61 4.05
CA LEU A 68 9.39 -0.48 4.97
C LEU A 68 7.95 -0.38 5.49
N ALA A 69 7.73 0.02 6.75
CA ALA A 69 6.40 0.06 7.39
C ALA A 69 5.46 1.15 6.83
N THR A 70 5.50 1.37 5.52
CA THR A 70 4.45 2.11 4.81
C THR A 70 3.15 1.31 4.82
N PRO A 71 1.99 1.91 4.54
CA PRO A 71 0.75 1.14 4.49
C PRO A 71 0.80 -0.12 3.62
N ASN A 72 1.57 -0.11 2.52
CA ASN A 72 1.72 -1.30 1.68
C ASN A 72 2.60 -2.38 2.32
N GLY A 73 3.69 -2.00 3.01
CA GLY A 73 4.53 -2.95 3.74
C GLY A 73 3.79 -3.61 4.90
N VAL A 74 3.03 -2.81 5.65
CA VAL A 74 2.22 -3.28 6.80
C VAL A 74 1.20 -4.35 6.42
N LYS A 75 0.66 -4.36 5.19
CA LYS A 75 -0.23 -5.44 4.74
C LYS A 75 0.44 -6.81 4.86
N VAL A 76 1.69 -6.90 4.41
CA VAL A 76 2.45 -8.15 4.36
C VAL A 76 2.83 -8.61 5.77
N THR A 77 3.34 -7.69 6.59
CA THR A 77 3.76 -8.02 7.95
C THR A 77 2.56 -8.35 8.85
N VAL A 78 1.42 -7.68 8.69
CA VAL A 78 0.17 -8.06 9.37
C VAL A 78 -0.31 -9.43 8.93
N MET A 79 -0.29 -9.75 7.64
CA MET A 79 -0.68 -11.08 7.13
C MET A 79 0.15 -12.19 7.77
N LEU A 80 1.47 -12.00 7.84
CA LEU A 80 2.38 -12.99 8.44
C LEU A 80 2.16 -13.13 9.95
N GLU A 81 2.03 -12.03 10.69
CA GLU A 81 1.72 -12.08 12.12
C GLU A 81 0.34 -12.68 12.42
N GLU A 82 -0.67 -12.51 11.55
CA GLU A 82 -1.97 -13.18 11.68
C GLU A 82 -1.86 -14.69 11.44
N LEU A 83 -1.04 -15.13 10.49
CA LEU A 83 -0.77 -16.55 10.27
C LEU A 83 -0.05 -17.18 11.46
N LEU A 84 0.96 -16.51 12.01
CA LEU A 84 1.67 -16.94 13.22
C LEU A 84 0.75 -16.99 14.44
N ALA A 85 -0.18 -16.04 14.58
CA ALA A 85 -1.18 -16.05 15.65
C ALA A 85 -2.15 -17.22 15.57
N LEU A 86 -2.33 -17.84 14.41
CA LEU A 86 -3.06 -19.09 14.21
C LEU A 86 -2.21 -20.36 14.51
N GLY A 87 -0.95 -20.20 14.89
CA GLY A 87 -0.01 -21.30 15.13
C GLY A 87 0.56 -21.92 13.86
N ILE A 88 0.60 -21.18 12.76
CA ILE A 88 1.19 -21.65 11.50
C ILE A 88 2.66 -21.26 11.49
N ASP A 89 3.50 -22.13 12.06
CA ASP A 89 4.95 -21.89 12.21
C ASP A 89 5.67 -21.77 10.86
N GLU A 90 5.14 -22.35 9.80
CA GLU A 90 5.66 -22.23 8.44
C GLU A 90 5.54 -20.80 7.86
N ALA A 91 4.81 -19.91 8.52
CA ALA A 91 4.73 -18.50 8.18
C ALA A 91 5.82 -17.66 8.86
N GLU A 92 6.75 -18.26 9.60
CA GLU A 92 7.90 -17.55 10.18
C GLU A 92 8.77 -16.92 9.08
N TYR A 93 9.28 -15.71 9.34
CA TYR A 93 9.87 -14.89 8.30
C TYR A 93 10.99 -13.99 8.79
N ASP A 94 11.89 -13.62 7.88
CA ASP A 94 12.82 -12.52 8.04
C ASP A 94 12.27 -11.28 7.33
N ALA A 95 12.30 -10.12 8.00
CA ALA A 95 11.90 -8.85 7.42
C ALA A 95 13.08 -7.86 7.42
N TRP A 96 13.53 -7.52 6.23
CA TRP A 96 14.67 -6.66 5.96
C TRP A 96 14.21 -5.25 5.62
N LEU A 97 14.86 -4.25 6.21
CA LEU A 97 14.58 -2.85 5.93
C LEU A 97 15.09 -2.45 4.54
N ILE A 98 14.21 -1.89 3.73
CA ILE A 98 14.55 -1.21 2.47
C ILE A 98 14.40 0.29 2.68
N ASN A 99 15.53 1.00 2.78
CA ASN A 99 15.52 2.45 2.95
C ASN A 99 15.30 3.14 1.59
N ILE A 100 14.03 3.44 1.29
CA ILE A 100 13.66 4.07 0.02
C ILE A 100 14.23 5.49 -0.13
N MET A 101 14.60 6.16 0.97
CA MET A 101 15.21 7.50 0.91
C MET A 101 16.69 7.44 0.48
N GLU A 102 17.35 6.30 0.70
CA GLU A 102 18.73 6.04 0.23
C GLU A 102 18.75 5.35 -1.15
N GLY A 103 17.60 5.02 -1.71
CA GLY A 103 17.51 4.41 -3.03
C GLY A 103 17.68 2.88 -3.04
N ASP A 104 17.61 2.20 -1.90
CA ASP A 104 17.77 0.74 -1.79
C ASP A 104 16.85 -0.04 -2.74
N GLN A 105 15.65 0.49 -3.05
CA GLN A 105 14.70 -0.10 -4.00
C GLN A 105 15.21 -0.16 -5.44
N PHE A 106 16.31 0.53 -5.73
CA PHE A 106 16.96 0.52 -7.06
C PHE A 106 18.25 -0.31 -7.08
N SER A 107 18.55 -1.08 -6.02
CA SER A 107 19.67 -2.03 -6.03
C SER A 107 19.40 -3.20 -6.96
N SER A 108 20.46 -3.85 -7.47
CA SER A 108 20.36 -5.02 -8.34
C SER A 108 19.57 -6.17 -7.70
N GLY A 109 19.79 -6.44 -6.42
CA GLY A 109 19.07 -7.47 -5.67
C GLY A 109 17.58 -7.16 -5.52
N PHE A 110 17.23 -5.91 -5.13
CA PHE A 110 15.83 -5.56 -4.98
C PHE A 110 15.08 -5.52 -6.32
N VAL A 111 15.68 -5.01 -7.39
CA VAL A 111 15.12 -5.06 -8.75
C VAL A 111 14.92 -6.51 -9.22
N GLY A 112 15.84 -7.42 -8.83
CA GLY A 112 15.66 -8.85 -9.05
C GLY A 112 14.42 -9.44 -8.35
N ALA A 113 14.12 -8.99 -7.13
CA ALA A 113 12.93 -9.38 -6.39
C ALA A 113 11.66 -8.67 -6.91
N ASN A 114 11.76 -7.37 -7.21
CA ASN A 114 10.64 -6.56 -7.72
C ASN A 114 11.10 -5.63 -8.86
N PRO A 115 10.77 -5.94 -10.13
CA PRO A 115 11.16 -5.12 -11.28
C PRO A 115 10.50 -3.74 -11.29
N ASN A 116 9.43 -3.53 -10.50
CA ASN A 116 8.77 -2.23 -10.33
C ASN A 116 9.51 -1.30 -9.36
N SER A 117 10.54 -1.80 -8.64
CA SER A 117 11.33 -1.02 -7.68
C SER A 117 10.47 -0.32 -6.60
N LYS A 118 9.44 -1.02 -6.11
CA LYS A 118 8.53 -0.57 -5.05
C LYS A 118 8.44 -1.62 -3.95
N ILE A 119 8.52 -1.17 -2.69
CA ILE A 119 8.25 -2.02 -1.53
C ILE A 119 6.74 -2.28 -1.38
N PRO A 120 6.36 -3.43 -0.80
CA PRO A 120 7.14 -4.58 -0.39
C PRO A 120 7.47 -5.55 -1.53
N ALA A 121 8.44 -6.44 -1.29
CA ALA A 121 8.69 -7.64 -2.06
C ALA A 121 8.83 -8.84 -1.12
N LEU A 122 8.46 -10.03 -1.59
CA LEU A 122 8.63 -11.30 -0.89
C LEU A 122 9.43 -12.26 -1.78
N VAL A 123 10.39 -12.97 -1.18
CA VAL A 123 11.03 -14.13 -1.80
C VAL A 123 10.81 -15.34 -0.89
N ASP A 124 10.15 -16.36 -1.41
CA ASP A 124 9.88 -17.61 -0.71
C ASP A 124 10.88 -18.69 -1.14
N HIS A 125 11.72 -19.10 -0.23
CA HIS A 125 12.75 -20.13 -0.40
C HIS A 125 12.27 -21.54 -0.01
N SER A 126 11.02 -21.72 0.42
CA SER A 126 10.47 -23.04 0.77
C SER A 126 10.15 -23.92 -0.44
N THR A 127 10.23 -23.39 -1.65
CA THR A 127 9.99 -24.07 -2.90
C THR A 127 11.30 -24.52 -3.56
N ALA A 128 11.24 -25.50 -4.46
CA ALA A 128 12.43 -26.07 -5.13
C ALA A 128 13.29 -25.00 -5.87
N SER A 129 12.66 -23.93 -6.31
CA SER A 129 13.32 -22.71 -6.78
C SER A 129 12.66 -21.54 -6.07
N PRO A 130 13.43 -20.53 -5.61
CA PRO A 130 12.88 -19.39 -4.91
C PRO A 130 11.75 -18.72 -5.71
N THR A 131 10.61 -18.51 -5.08
CA THR A 131 9.45 -17.85 -5.68
C THR A 131 9.45 -16.38 -5.25
N ARG A 132 9.62 -15.47 -6.20
CA ARG A 132 9.47 -14.04 -5.94
C ARG A 132 8.04 -13.61 -6.13
N VAL A 133 7.53 -12.80 -5.20
CA VAL A 133 6.21 -12.20 -5.29
C VAL A 133 6.33 -10.71 -5.00
N PHE A 134 5.79 -9.89 -5.86
CA PHE A 134 5.72 -8.44 -5.69
C PHE A 134 4.28 -7.96 -5.91
N GLU A 135 4.00 -6.69 -5.58
CA GLU A 135 2.69 -6.11 -5.31
C GLU A 135 2.08 -6.61 -3.99
N SER A 136 1.80 -5.68 -3.08
CA SER A 136 1.35 -6.02 -1.71
C SER A 136 0.08 -6.88 -1.68
N GLY A 137 -0.86 -6.65 -2.60
CA GLY A 137 -2.06 -7.47 -2.73
C GLY A 137 -1.77 -8.88 -3.23
N ALA A 138 -0.83 -9.04 -4.18
CA ALA A 138 -0.41 -10.34 -4.67
C ALA A 138 0.34 -11.14 -3.59
N ILE A 139 1.18 -10.48 -2.77
CA ILE A 139 1.87 -11.12 -1.65
C ILE A 139 0.86 -11.64 -0.62
N VAL A 140 -0.10 -10.81 -0.21
CA VAL A 140 -1.13 -11.21 0.76
C VAL A 140 -1.98 -12.37 0.21
N MET A 141 -2.36 -12.33 -1.08
CA MET A 141 -3.09 -13.41 -1.73
C MET A 141 -2.24 -14.69 -1.79
N TYR A 142 -0.96 -14.61 -2.17
CA TYR A 142 -0.04 -15.75 -2.22
C TYR A 142 0.07 -16.44 -0.85
N LEU A 143 0.27 -15.66 0.22
CA LEU A 143 0.35 -16.19 1.58
C LEU A 143 -0.97 -16.82 2.04
N ALA A 144 -2.11 -16.23 1.68
CA ALA A 144 -3.43 -16.77 1.98
C ALA A 144 -3.66 -18.13 1.31
N GLU A 145 -3.30 -18.25 0.03
CA GLU A 145 -3.40 -19.50 -0.72
C GLU A 145 -2.44 -20.57 -0.21
N LYS A 146 -1.18 -20.18 0.06
CA LYS A 146 -0.13 -21.07 0.56
C LYS A 146 -0.53 -21.74 1.88
N HIS A 147 -1.13 -20.97 2.79
CA HIS A 147 -1.48 -21.44 4.14
C HIS A 147 -2.97 -21.77 4.32
N GLY A 148 -3.80 -21.53 3.29
CA GLY A 148 -5.23 -21.86 3.34
C GLY A 148 -6.03 -21.02 4.35
N GLN A 149 -5.63 -19.76 4.60
CA GLN A 149 -6.23 -18.89 5.61
C GLN A 149 -6.64 -17.53 5.03
N PHE A 150 -7.65 -16.91 5.61
CA PHE A 150 -8.12 -15.55 5.32
C PHE A 150 -8.63 -15.31 3.89
N LEU A 151 -8.76 -16.35 3.07
CA LEU A 151 -9.32 -16.28 1.73
C LEU A 151 -10.42 -17.32 1.60
N PRO A 152 -11.69 -16.92 1.35
CA PRO A 152 -12.79 -17.86 1.21
C PRO A 152 -12.55 -18.91 0.10
N THR A 153 -13.01 -20.13 0.34
CA THR A 153 -12.94 -21.23 -0.65
C THR A 153 -14.19 -21.31 -1.52
N ASP A 154 -15.34 -20.84 -1.02
CA ASP A 154 -16.55 -20.68 -1.83
C ASP A 154 -16.30 -19.69 -2.97
N GLN A 155 -16.73 -20.05 -4.18
CA GLN A 155 -16.43 -19.28 -5.39
C GLN A 155 -16.99 -17.85 -5.33
N SER A 156 -18.20 -17.66 -4.81
CA SER A 156 -18.84 -16.35 -4.74
C SER A 156 -18.16 -15.44 -3.68
N ALA A 157 -17.96 -15.98 -2.47
CA ALA A 157 -17.30 -15.28 -1.39
C ALA A 157 -15.83 -14.93 -1.73
N ARG A 158 -15.14 -15.86 -2.42
CA ARG A 158 -13.78 -15.61 -2.92
C ARG A 158 -13.76 -14.48 -3.96
N ALA A 159 -14.72 -14.48 -4.90
CA ALA A 159 -14.81 -13.42 -5.91
C ALA A 159 -15.07 -12.04 -5.27
N GLU A 160 -15.95 -11.97 -4.28
CA GLU A 160 -16.18 -10.73 -3.52
C GLU A 160 -14.91 -10.27 -2.80
N CYS A 161 -14.25 -11.17 -2.07
CA CYS A 161 -13.02 -10.88 -1.35
C CYS A 161 -11.91 -10.33 -2.28
N LEU A 162 -11.69 -10.98 -3.41
CA LEU A 162 -10.70 -10.54 -4.40
C LEU A 162 -11.11 -9.21 -5.05
N SER A 163 -12.41 -8.98 -5.29
CA SER A 163 -12.88 -7.68 -5.80
C SER A 163 -12.50 -6.53 -4.86
N TRP A 164 -12.62 -6.72 -3.53
CA TRP A 164 -12.19 -5.74 -2.54
C TRP A 164 -10.67 -5.57 -2.47
N VAL A 165 -9.90 -6.65 -2.62
CA VAL A 165 -8.44 -6.57 -2.71
C VAL A 165 -8.02 -5.75 -3.93
N PHE A 166 -8.58 -6.04 -5.11
CA PHE A 166 -8.28 -5.29 -6.34
C PHE A 166 -8.80 -3.85 -6.28
N TRP A 167 -9.96 -3.61 -5.67
CA TRP A 167 -10.45 -2.27 -5.42
C TRP A 167 -9.44 -1.45 -4.61
N GLN A 168 -8.86 -2.05 -3.56
CA GLN A 168 -7.86 -1.38 -2.75
C GLN A 168 -6.57 -1.08 -3.54
N MET A 169 -6.09 -2.04 -4.36
CA MET A 169 -4.90 -1.83 -5.19
C MET A 169 -5.09 -0.69 -6.19
N ALA A 170 -6.27 -0.59 -6.79
CA ALA A 170 -6.60 0.46 -7.75
C ALA A 170 -6.89 1.82 -7.09
N SER A 171 -7.41 1.83 -5.86
CA SER A 171 -7.87 3.04 -5.16
C SER A 171 -6.80 3.72 -4.32
N ALA A 172 -5.89 2.95 -3.71
CA ALA A 172 -4.83 3.49 -2.87
C ALA A 172 -3.91 4.53 -3.56
N PRO A 173 -3.59 4.43 -4.85
CA PRO A 173 -2.84 5.47 -5.54
C PRO A 173 -3.48 6.85 -5.51
N PHE A 174 -4.81 6.94 -5.52
CA PHE A 174 -5.52 8.22 -5.38
C PHE A 174 -5.37 8.80 -3.97
N LEU A 175 -5.35 7.95 -2.94
CA LEU A 175 -5.13 8.36 -1.56
C LEU A 175 -3.65 8.73 -1.33
N GLY A 176 -2.71 7.85 -1.69
CA GLY A 176 -1.28 8.04 -1.42
C GLY A 176 -0.61 8.99 -2.41
N GLY A 177 -0.62 8.65 -3.70
CA GLY A 177 0.03 9.41 -4.76
C GLY A 177 -0.74 10.66 -5.20
N GLY A 178 -2.06 10.64 -5.04
CA GLY A 178 -2.92 11.79 -5.32
C GLY A 178 -3.06 12.70 -4.11
N PHE A 179 -4.01 12.40 -3.23
CA PHE A 179 -4.35 13.24 -2.08
C PHE A 179 -3.14 13.49 -1.17
N GLY A 180 -2.48 12.43 -0.71
CA GLY A 180 -1.34 12.56 0.21
C GLY A 180 -0.20 13.38 -0.37
N HIS A 181 0.10 13.20 -1.67
CA HIS A 181 1.11 14.00 -2.33
C HIS A 181 0.76 15.49 -2.33
N PHE A 182 -0.39 15.86 -2.89
CA PHE A 182 -0.75 17.28 -3.06
C PHE A 182 -1.17 17.96 -1.75
N TYR A 183 -1.74 17.22 -0.80
CA TYR A 183 -2.15 17.78 0.49
C TYR A 183 -0.98 17.94 1.46
N ALA A 184 -0.05 16.98 1.51
CA ALA A 184 0.98 16.96 2.56
C ALA A 184 2.42 17.16 2.05
N TYR A 185 2.74 16.73 0.83
CA TYR A 185 4.13 16.61 0.39
C TYR A 185 4.53 17.55 -0.75
N ALA A 186 3.61 17.99 -1.59
CA ALA A 186 3.92 18.91 -2.67
C ALA A 186 4.49 20.24 -2.12
N PRO A 187 5.50 20.83 -2.80
CA PRO A 187 6.09 22.09 -2.36
C PRO A 187 5.07 23.23 -2.38
N ASP A 188 4.14 23.20 -3.34
CA ASP A 188 3.09 24.20 -3.50
C ASP A 188 1.71 23.63 -3.15
N ARG A 189 0.90 24.43 -2.43
CA ARG A 189 -0.49 24.12 -2.12
C ARG A 189 -1.38 24.54 -3.29
N LEU A 190 -1.70 23.58 -4.16
CA LEU A 190 -2.54 23.78 -5.33
C LEU A 190 -3.99 23.35 -5.04
N GLU A 191 -4.92 24.28 -5.08
CA GLU A 191 -6.33 24.03 -4.74
C GLU A 191 -6.95 22.94 -5.63
N TYR A 192 -6.75 23.01 -6.94
CA TYR A 192 -7.40 22.10 -7.87
C TYR A 192 -7.05 20.61 -7.64
N PRO A 193 -5.78 20.17 -7.60
CA PRO A 193 -5.46 18.77 -7.36
C PRO A 193 -5.84 18.34 -5.93
N ILE A 194 -5.71 19.22 -4.91
CA ILE A 194 -6.13 18.89 -3.55
C ILE A 194 -7.63 18.57 -3.55
N ASN A 195 -8.47 19.46 -4.09
CA ASN A 195 -9.92 19.25 -4.12
C ASN A 195 -10.31 18.02 -4.97
N ARG A 196 -9.66 17.82 -6.13
CA ARG A 196 -9.94 16.68 -7.01
C ARG A 196 -9.69 15.35 -6.31
N PHE A 197 -8.55 15.22 -5.62
CA PHE A 197 -8.21 13.98 -4.92
C PHE A 197 -8.94 13.83 -3.58
N THR A 198 -9.26 14.93 -2.90
CA THR A 198 -10.11 14.91 -1.69
C THR A 198 -11.48 14.33 -2.00
N MET A 199 -12.11 14.77 -3.10
CA MET A 199 -13.40 14.23 -3.53
C MET A 199 -13.34 12.70 -3.73
N GLU A 200 -12.29 12.20 -4.36
CA GLU A 200 -12.11 10.77 -4.60
C GLU A 200 -11.87 9.99 -3.28
N VAL A 201 -11.03 10.50 -2.38
CA VAL A 201 -10.77 9.86 -1.09
C VAL A 201 -12.05 9.81 -0.23
N LYS A 202 -12.82 10.89 -0.19
CA LYS A 202 -14.11 10.92 0.52
C LYS A 202 -15.12 9.94 -0.09
N ARG A 203 -15.17 9.81 -1.41
CA ARG A 203 -16.00 8.81 -2.08
C ARG A 203 -15.58 7.38 -1.69
N GLN A 204 -14.28 7.11 -1.60
CA GLN A 204 -13.76 5.80 -1.18
C GLN A 204 -14.12 5.49 0.28
N LEU A 205 -14.01 6.47 1.18
CA LEU A 205 -14.44 6.33 2.57
C LEU A 205 -15.95 6.08 2.69
N ASP A 206 -16.78 6.77 1.90
CA ASP A 206 -18.24 6.57 1.87
C ASP A 206 -18.60 5.15 1.37
N VAL A 207 -17.90 4.64 0.35
CA VAL A 207 -18.07 3.26 -0.14
C VAL A 207 -17.79 2.25 0.98
N LEU A 208 -16.69 2.42 1.71
CA LEU A 208 -16.35 1.54 2.84
C LEU A 208 -17.36 1.67 3.99
N ASP A 209 -17.75 2.89 4.34
CA ASP A 209 -18.67 3.13 5.45
C ASP A 209 -20.03 2.51 5.19
N ARG A 210 -20.55 2.60 3.96
CA ARG A 210 -21.80 1.96 3.54
C ARG A 210 -21.69 0.44 3.53
N ASN A 211 -20.58 -0.11 3.01
CA ASN A 211 -20.35 -1.56 3.01
C ASN A 211 -20.29 -2.15 4.42
N LEU A 212 -19.75 -1.41 5.37
CA LEU A 212 -19.59 -1.82 6.77
C LEU A 212 -20.81 -1.52 7.64
N ALA A 213 -21.90 -0.99 7.09
CA ALA A 213 -23.08 -0.58 7.88
C ALA A 213 -23.73 -1.75 8.62
N ASP A 214 -23.78 -2.91 8.00
CA ASP A 214 -24.38 -4.15 8.50
C ASP A 214 -23.41 -5.35 8.51
N ARG A 215 -22.11 -5.09 8.36
CA ARG A 215 -21.05 -6.09 8.31
C ARG A 215 -20.00 -5.83 9.38
N GLU A 216 -19.49 -6.89 9.98
CA GLU A 216 -18.39 -6.78 10.94
C GLU A 216 -17.08 -6.47 10.24
N PHE A 217 -16.80 -7.20 9.15
CA PHE A 217 -15.62 -7.05 8.27
C PHE A 217 -16.02 -6.73 6.83
N ILE A 218 -15.04 -6.46 5.98
CA ILE A 218 -15.28 -6.05 4.58
C ILE A 218 -16.14 -7.06 3.80
N CYS A 219 -15.92 -8.37 4.03
CA CYS A 219 -16.64 -9.45 3.34
C CYS A 219 -17.77 -10.08 4.17
N GLY A 220 -18.25 -9.43 5.22
CA GLY A 220 -19.30 -9.96 6.10
C GLY A 220 -18.83 -10.21 7.52
N ASP A 221 -19.01 -11.43 8.03
CA ASP A 221 -18.69 -11.80 9.42
C ASP A 221 -17.25 -12.34 9.57
N ASP A 222 -16.59 -12.67 8.45
CA ASP A 222 -15.25 -13.25 8.45
C ASP A 222 -14.17 -12.21 8.16
N TYR A 223 -13.12 -12.21 8.99
CA TYR A 223 -11.90 -11.45 8.73
C TYR A 223 -11.11 -12.08 7.59
N THR A 224 -10.83 -11.31 6.55
CA THR A 224 -10.23 -11.79 5.30
C THR A 224 -9.04 -10.94 4.85
N ILE A 225 -8.38 -11.38 3.76
CA ILE A 225 -7.34 -10.59 3.11
C ILE A 225 -7.85 -9.24 2.58
N ALA A 226 -9.15 -9.04 2.40
CA ALA A 226 -9.72 -7.75 2.07
C ALA A 226 -9.50 -6.74 3.22
N ASP A 227 -9.75 -7.16 4.46
CA ASP A 227 -9.50 -6.35 5.65
C ASP A 227 -8.01 -6.05 5.82
N ILE A 228 -7.17 -7.09 5.67
CA ILE A 228 -5.69 -6.97 5.76
C ILE A 228 -5.16 -5.97 4.72
N ALA A 229 -5.69 -5.99 3.51
CA ALA A 229 -5.27 -5.10 2.43
C ALA A 229 -5.76 -3.65 2.63
N ILE A 230 -6.99 -3.46 3.10
CA ILE A 230 -7.65 -2.14 3.17
C ILE A 230 -7.23 -1.37 4.43
N HIS A 231 -7.15 -2.06 5.57
CA HIS A 231 -6.93 -1.44 6.88
C HIS A 231 -5.67 -0.56 6.99
N PRO A 232 -4.48 -0.95 6.50
CA PRO A 232 -3.28 -0.12 6.64
C PRO A 232 -3.38 1.26 5.98
N TRP A 233 -4.21 1.41 4.96
CA TRP A 233 -4.48 2.69 4.31
C TRP A 233 -5.68 3.41 4.93
N TYR A 234 -6.86 2.83 4.84
CA TYR A 234 -8.11 3.51 5.20
C TYR A 234 -8.33 3.53 6.71
N GLY A 235 -7.87 2.50 7.44
CA GLY A 235 -7.88 2.50 8.89
C GLY A 235 -6.92 3.55 9.47
N ALA A 236 -5.69 3.62 8.95
CA ALA A 236 -4.74 4.65 9.39
C ALA A 236 -5.25 6.07 9.07
N LEU A 237 -5.91 6.28 7.91
CA LEU A 237 -6.54 7.53 7.57
C LEU A 237 -7.69 7.88 8.53
N ALA A 238 -8.56 6.92 8.81
CA ALA A 238 -9.69 7.06 9.72
C ALA A 238 -9.27 7.40 11.16
N MET A 239 -8.08 6.96 11.57
CA MET A 239 -7.48 7.33 12.87
C MET A 239 -6.72 8.65 12.85
N GLY A 240 -6.69 9.37 11.74
CA GLY A 240 -5.93 10.62 11.58
C GLY A 240 -4.42 10.43 11.54
N MET A 241 -3.92 9.21 11.36
CA MET A 241 -2.48 8.90 11.37
C MET A 241 -1.77 9.22 10.05
N LEU A 242 -2.52 9.45 8.97
CA LEU A 242 -1.97 9.81 7.66
C LEU A 242 -2.20 11.29 7.36
N TYR A 243 -1.12 11.98 6.99
CA TYR A 243 -1.11 13.34 6.45
C TYR A 243 -1.69 14.43 7.37
N GLU A 244 -1.95 14.14 8.65
CA GLU A 244 -2.64 15.05 9.58
C GLU A 244 -3.99 15.55 9.02
N SER A 245 -4.66 14.72 8.23
CA SER A 245 -5.82 15.11 7.42
C SER A 245 -7.19 14.73 8.03
N GLY A 246 -7.19 14.22 9.28
CA GLY A 246 -8.40 13.68 9.89
C GLY A 246 -9.54 14.68 10.00
N GLU A 247 -9.26 15.93 10.40
CA GLU A 247 -10.25 17.01 10.47
C GLU A 247 -10.67 17.46 9.07
N PHE A 248 -9.70 17.67 8.17
CA PHE A 248 -9.96 18.12 6.80
C PHE A 248 -10.87 17.15 6.02
N LEU A 249 -10.68 15.86 6.20
CA LEU A 249 -11.51 14.83 5.58
C LEU A 249 -12.79 14.51 6.36
N ASP A 250 -12.95 15.07 7.57
CA ASP A 250 -14.04 14.74 8.49
C ASP A 250 -14.17 13.22 8.71
N VAL A 251 -13.02 12.56 8.99
CA VAL A 251 -12.98 11.11 9.12
C VAL A 251 -13.87 10.58 10.25
N GLY A 252 -14.18 11.41 11.23
CA GLY A 252 -15.07 11.08 12.34
C GLY A 252 -16.52 10.88 11.93
N SER A 253 -16.95 11.34 10.75
CA SER A 253 -18.31 11.14 10.23
C SER A 253 -18.56 9.72 9.71
N TYR A 254 -17.52 8.99 9.30
CA TYR A 254 -17.59 7.60 8.79
C TYR A 254 -17.62 6.60 9.95
N LYS A 255 -18.78 6.43 10.58
CA LYS A 255 -18.92 5.69 11.86
C LYS A 255 -18.62 4.21 11.76
N ASN A 256 -18.97 3.58 10.64
CA ASN A 256 -18.73 2.16 10.42
C ASN A 256 -17.26 1.88 10.15
N VAL A 257 -16.58 2.74 9.38
CA VAL A 257 -15.12 2.68 9.20
C VAL A 257 -14.41 2.87 10.53
N GLN A 258 -14.84 3.82 11.38
CA GLN A 258 -14.29 4.03 12.71
C GLN A 258 -14.44 2.79 13.61
N ARG A 259 -15.61 2.16 13.63
CA ARG A 259 -15.87 0.92 14.38
C ARG A 259 -14.95 -0.20 13.91
N TRP A 260 -14.94 -0.47 12.62
CA TRP A 260 -14.12 -1.51 11.99
C TRP A 260 -12.62 -1.29 12.26
N THR A 261 -12.13 -0.07 12.07
CA THR A 261 -10.74 0.28 12.34
C THR A 261 -10.34 -0.01 13.79
N LYS A 262 -11.18 0.38 14.76
CA LYS A 262 -10.92 0.12 16.18
C LYS A 262 -10.86 -1.38 16.48
N ALA A 263 -11.80 -2.16 15.96
CA ALA A 263 -11.81 -3.60 16.13
C ALA A 263 -10.53 -4.26 15.60
N LEU A 264 -10.03 -3.81 14.42
CA LEU A 264 -8.79 -4.34 13.86
C LEU A 264 -7.54 -3.89 14.64
N GLN A 265 -7.51 -2.67 15.16
CA GLN A 265 -6.41 -2.21 16.01
C GLN A 265 -6.29 -2.96 17.35
N GLU A 266 -7.35 -3.58 17.82
CA GLU A 266 -7.32 -4.41 19.02
C GLU A 266 -6.69 -5.79 18.78
N ARG A 267 -6.58 -6.24 17.52
CA ARG A 267 -5.95 -7.52 17.18
C ARG A 267 -4.44 -7.48 17.47
N PRO A 268 -3.92 -8.43 18.29
CA PRO A 268 -2.49 -8.46 18.62
C PRO A 268 -1.59 -8.55 17.37
N ALA A 269 -1.96 -9.38 16.40
CA ALA A 269 -1.20 -9.55 15.16
C ALA A 269 -1.13 -8.27 14.31
N VAL A 270 -2.21 -7.48 14.26
CA VAL A 270 -2.21 -6.17 13.59
C VAL A 270 -1.21 -5.23 14.26
N ARG A 271 -1.20 -5.16 15.60
CA ARG A 271 -0.26 -4.31 16.34
C ARG A 271 1.19 -4.75 16.16
N ARG A 272 1.45 -6.06 16.14
CA ARG A 272 2.78 -6.64 15.91
C ARG A 272 3.25 -6.30 14.51
N GLY A 273 2.47 -6.59 13.48
CA GLY A 273 2.81 -6.33 12.09
C GLY A 273 3.07 -4.86 11.77
N GLN A 274 2.39 -3.93 12.45
CA GLN A 274 2.62 -2.48 12.29
C GLN A 274 3.96 -1.99 12.84
N ARG A 275 4.66 -2.77 13.68
CA ARG A 275 5.99 -2.43 14.21
C ARG A 275 7.11 -2.82 13.26
N VAL A 276 6.93 -3.90 12.49
CA VAL A 276 7.97 -4.47 11.62
C VAL A 276 8.36 -3.49 10.51
N ASN A 277 9.66 -3.33 10.28
CA ASN A 277 10.30 -2.38 9.37
C ASN A 277 9.95 -0.90 9.65
N ARG A 278 9.55 -0.60 10.88
CA ARG A 278 9.25 0.77 11.30
C ARG A 278 10.49 1.45 11.86
N VAL A 279 10.83 2.62 11.30
CA VAL A 279 12.01 3.42 11.67
C VAL A 279 11.65 4.82 12.19
N TRP A 280 10.38 5.14 12.31
CA TRP A 280 9.89 6.45 12.78
C TRP A 280 8.90 6.36 13.94
N GLY A 281 8.64 7.51 14.56
CA GLY A 281 7.74 7.63 15.70
C GLY A 281 8.42 7.25 17.02
N ASP A 282 7.63 6.81 17.98
CA ASP A 282 8.06 6.37 19.30
C ASP A 282 9.06 5.20 19.19
N GLU A 283 10.18 5.29 19.89
CA GLU A 283 11.25 4.27 19.83
C GLU A 283 10.76 2.89 20.23
N ALA A 284 9.92 2.77 21.24
CA ALA A 284 9.31 1.53 21.68
C ALA A 284 8.40 0.85 20.63
N LYS A 285 8.05 1.56 19.56
CA LYS A 285 7.22 1.06 18.45
C LYS A 285 8.03 0.80 17.19
N ARG A 286 9.36 0.97 17.23
CA ARG A 286 10.23 0.73 16.09
C ARG A 286 10.78 -0.68 16.14
N LEU A 287 10.78 -1.35 15.01
CA LEU A 287 11.49 -2.59 14.78
C LEU A 287 12.01 -2.56 13.34
N PRO A 288 13.23 -2.04 13.09
CA PRO A 288 13.75 -1.89 11.74
C PRO A 288 13.82 -3.20 10.98
N GLU A 289 14.23 -4.27 11.64
CA GLU A 289 14.31 -5.61 11.07
C GLU A 289 13.75 -6.63 12.07
N ARG A 290 13.16 -7.72 11.56
CA ARG A 290 12.60 -8.80 12.34
C ARG A 290 13.15 -10.13 11.83
N HIS A 291 13.68 -10.94 12.74
CA HIS A 291 14.26 -12.25 12.44
C HIS A 291 13.70 -13.37 13.32
N SER A 292 12.89 -13.01 14.31
CA SER A 292 12.15 -13.98 15.12
C SER A 292 10.90 -13.34 15.74
N ALA A 293 9.95 -14.19 16.18
CA ALA A 293 8.77 -13.71 16.90
C ALA A 293 9.11 -12.95 18.19
N SER A 294 10.23 -13.31 18.85
CA SER A 294 10.69 -12.67 20.10
C SER A 294 11.15 -11.22 19.92
N ASP A 295 11.52 -10.79 18.73
CA ASP A 295 11.90 -9.40 18.46
C ASP A 295 10.74 -8.41 18.71
N LEU A 296 9.51 -8.92 18.67
CA LEU A 296 8.30 -8.15 18.92
C LEU A 296 7.84 -8.17 20.38
N ASP A 297 8.49 -8.94 21.24
CA ASP A 297 8.14 -9.09 22.65
C ASP A 297 8.91 -8.10 23.55
N SER A 298 9.84 -7.34 22.94
CA SER A 298 10.68 -6.30 23.59
C SER A 298 9.97 -4.93 23.64
#